data_1806ae4fcf94320b5ddb89a3cb7b12ed
#
_entry.id   1806ae4fcf94320b5ddb89a3cb7b12ed
#
_cell.length_a   1.000
_cell.length_b   1.000
_cell.length_c   1.000
_cell.angle_alpha   90.00
_cell.angle_beta   90.00
_cell.angle_gamma   90.00
#
_symmetry.space_group_name_H-M   'P 1'
#
loop_
_entity.id
_entity.type
_entity.pdbx_description
1 polymer ?
#
loop_
_entity_poly.entity_id
_entity_poly.type
_entity_poly.pdbx_seq_one_letter_code
_entity_poly.pdbx_strand_id
1 'polypeptide(L)'
;MIKYDVGIVGAMMVAKLKTEPGLTHIKLYRIRAVGLGTIIRHFEKVGNMMVDKQILRDFLDDYHTKHYADDGQLVQRWRAIRRAAEMLIYFSETGEVDMPILPSWTKRNCSLRIRPSEKQMADKENIYSLIWRTRRALKKIGYAPKTLVYYDNSGFTKILEAHVFAGTETYSQEICAKVVLDTHEMVNRGIRHRYQGVRKAVALLEEFRRYGTLTPGTLSPFEHKELTPTFATLLDEYGNDVLFSEKQSEVTVRTGKSIIKGFLLGLEELGFTCFDDVMLSIVGQVVTKTATNHYKRGAESLLHYVKDFLKHLHDYGYITVDLSVGVPKMASSYKRVYQGFTDDEIVRLLAAVDRNTIIGKRDYAMMVLAAQTGLRGVDIIKMKRTDIDWRKREISIIQSKTGAALCVALEVESGNALYDYLLNARPESDIPNVFLRYHHPIKAMAPHAAQGVVKKRMAIAGIKPDARKRYGFHSFRRAFGTKLLESGTPVHLLSQLLGHYDLDSARPYISASEQGLLECCLPLDFDTEGGSV
;
A
#
# COMPACT_ATOMS: atom_id res chain seq x y z
N MET A 1 25.68 -39.60 -16.97
CA MET A 1 24.56 -39.19 -16.12
C MET A 1 24.00 -40.43 -15.44
N ILE A 2 24.23 -40.60 -14.16
CA ILE A 2 23.77 -41.79 -13.42
C ILE A 2 22.26 -41.56 -13.18
N LYS A 3 21.41 -42.40 -13.78
CA LYS A 3 19.96 -42.34 -13.58
C LYS A 3 19.61 -42.97 -12.22
N TYR A 4 19.36 -42.15 -11.22
CA TYR A 4 18.97 -42.64 -9.91
C TYR A 4 17.47 -42.40 -9.67
N ASP A 5 16.88 -43.27 -8.86
CA ASP A 5 15.53 -43.15 -8.32
C ASP A 5 15.37 -41.85 -7.50
N VAL A 6 14.27 -41.13 -7.71
CA VAL A 6 13.94 -39.90 -7.03
C VAL A 6 13.95 -40.02 -5.49
N GLY A 7 13.49 -41.14 -4.98
CA GLY A 7 13.50 -41.44 -3.55
C GLY A 7 14.90 -41.59 -2.99
N ILE A 8 15.76 -42.33 -3.73
CA ILE A 8 17.17 -42.57 -3.36
C ILE A 8 17.94 -41.24 -3.40
N VAL A 9 17.83 -40.48 -4.49
CA VAL A 9 18.53 -39.19 -4.65
C VAL A 9 18.05 -38.22 -3.59
N GLY A 10 16.74 -38.17 -3.31
CA GLY A 10 16.16 -37.34 -2.24
C GLY A 10 16.68 -37.72 -0.85
N ALA A 11 16.84 -39.02 -0.57
CA ALA A 11 17.38 -39.47 0.72
C ALA A 11 18.87 -39.11 0.89
N MET A 12 19.68 -39.28 -0.17
CA MET A 12 21.08 -38.90 -0.18
C MET A 12 21.27 -37.39 -0.01
N MET A 13 20.47 -36.58 -0.71
CA MET A 13 20.46 -35.14 -0.59
C MET A 13 20.12 -34.70 0.83
N VAL A 14 19.10 -35.32 1.46
CA VAL A 14 18.71 -35.01 2.85
C VAL A 14 19.81 -35.41 3.84
N ALA A 15 20.49 -36.54 3.60
CA ALA A 15 21.61 -36.96 4.45
C ALA A 15 22.74 -35.93 4.41
N LYS A 16 23.10 -35.43 3.22
CA LYS A 16 24.12 -34.40 3.05
C LYS A 16 23.69 -33.05 3.63
N LEU A 17 22.42 -32.66 3.49
CA LEU A 17 21.87 -31.43 4.09
C LEU A 17 21.93 -31.42 5.63
N LYS A 18 21.91 -32.58 6.28
CA LYS A 18 22.02 -32.67 7.74
C LYS A 18 23.41 -32.28 8.25
N THR A 19 24.43 -32.39 7.42
CA THR A 19 25.82 -32.06 7.78
C THR A 19 26.16 -30.59 7.50
N GLU A 20 25.27 -29.84 6.81
CA GLU A 20 25.51 -28.44 6.46
C GLU A 20 25.33 -27.50 7.66
N PRO A 21 26.33 -26.66 7.96
CA PRO A 21 26.24 -25.67 9.04
C PRO A 21 25.21 -24.58 8.68
N GLY A 22 24.31 -24.30 9.65
CA GLY A 22 23.30 -23.24 9.52
C GLY A 22 21.93 -23.65 8.97
N LEU A 23 21.72 -24.94 8.68
CA LEU A 23 20.41 -25.43 8.30
C LEU A 23 19.60 -25.78 9.57
N THR A 24 18.52 -25.00 9.83
CA THR A 24 17.66 -25.28 11.00
C THR A 24 16.79 -26.50 10.78
N HIS A 25 16.43 -27.20 11.87
CA HIS A 25 15.57 -28.38 11.84
C HIS A 25 14.23 -28.13 11.12
N ILE A 26 13.66 -26.94 11.26
CA ILE A 26 12.41 -26.53 10.57
C ILE A 26 12.60 -26.43 9.06
N LYS A 27 13.75 -25.92 8.61
CA LYS A 27 14.07 -25.84 7.16
C LYS A 27 14.24 -27.23 6.56
N LEU A 28 14.96 -28.08 7.25
CA LEU A 28 15.17 -29.48 6.84
C LEU A 28 13.85 -30.24 6.78
N TYR A 29 12.98 -30.10 7.78
CA TYR A 29 11.64 -30.68 7.80
C TYR A 29 10.80 -30.24 6.59
N ARG A 30 10.79 -28.95 6.27
CA ARG A 30 10.04 -28.43 5.11
C ARG A 30 10.55 -28.99 3.78
N ILE A 31 11.85 -29.10 3.60
CA ILE A 31 12.44 -29.69 2.38
C ILE A 31 12.07 -31.16 2.30
N ARG A 32 12.23 -31.92 3.37
CA ARG A 32 12.00 -33.38 3.41
C ARG A 32 10.50 -33.71 3.33
N ALA A 33 9.70 -33.25 4.28
CA ALA A 33 8.32 -33.70 4.44
C ALA A 33 7.36 -33.02 3.46
N VAL A 34 7.52 -31.70 3.26
CA VAL A 34 6.62 -30.93 2.38
C VAL A 34 7.11 -30.97 0.94
N GLY A 35 8.40 -30.73 0.68
CA GLY A 35 8.96 -30.67 -0.65
C GLY A 35 9.11 -32.05 -1.29
N LEU A 36 10.12 -32.80 -0.86
CA LEU A 36 10.44 -34.12 -1.44
C LEU A 36 9.29 -35.11 -1.34
N GLY A 37 8.59 -35.16 -0.20
CA GLY A 37 7.46 -36.07 -0.05
C GLY A 37 6.31 -35.79 -1.04
N THR A 38 6.12 -34.57 -1.49
CA THR A 38 5.13 -34.25 -2.52
C THR A 38 5.64 -34.58 -3.92
N ILE A 39 6.92 -34.37 -4.20
CA ILE A 39 7.57 -34.73 -5.46
C ILE A 39 7.56 -36.24 -5.65
N ILE A 40 8.01 -37.02 -4.66
CA ILE A 40 8.04 -38.49 -4.73
C ILE A 40 6.65 -39.05 -5.03
N ARG A 41 5.62 -38.63 -4.32
CA ARG A 41 4.24 -39.05 -4.59
C ARG A 41 3.76 -38.70 -6.00
N HIS A 42 4.26 -37.64 -6.60
CA HIS A 42 3.93 -37.32 -7.97
C HIS A 42 4.62 -38.29 -8.95
N PHE A 43 5.89 -38.59 -8.75
CA PHE A 43 6.64 -39.56 -9.54
C PHE A 43 6.04 -40.97 -9.43
N GLU A 44 5.61 -41.39 -8.24
CA GLU A 44 4.86 -42.63 -8.03
C GLU A 44 3.59 -42.68 -8.88
N LYS A 45 2.83 -41.56 -8.94
CA LYS A 45 1.59 -41.48 -9.75
C LYS A 45 1.86 -41.52 -11.25
N VAL A 46 2.97 -40.96 -11.70
CA VAL A 46 3.37 -40.96 -13.12
C VAL A 46 3.96 -42.31 -13.50
N GLY A 47 4.32 -43.17 -12.55
CA GLY A 47 4.92 -44.48 -12.79
C GLY A 47 6.36 -44.43 -13.26
N ASN A 48 7.05 -43.31 -13.10
CA ASN A 48 8.44 -43.12 -13.44
C ASN A 48 9.21 -42.60 -12.22
N MET A 49 9.98 -43.44 -11.58
CA MET A 49 10.75 -43.07 -10.38
C MET A 49 12.13 -42.50 -10.67
N MET A 50 12.52 -42.38 -11.93
CA MET A 50 13.81 -41.79 -12.29
C MET A 50 13.78 -40.29 -12.27
N VAL A 51 14.82 -39.65 -11.73
CA VAL A 51 14.91 -38.17 -11.71
C VAL A 51 14.91 -37.65 -13.15
N ASP A 52 13.82 -36.96 -13.50
CA ASP A 52 13.60 -36.35 -14.80
C ASP A 52 13.25 -34.88 -14.64
N LYS A 53 14.03 -34.03 -15.31
CA LYS A 53 13.84 -32.58 -15.23
C LYS A 53 12.51 -32.10 -15.83
N GLN A 54 12.09 -32.78 -16.91
CA GLN A 54 10.84 -32.37 -17.58
C GLN A 54 9.63 -32.73 -16.73
N ILE A 55 9.63 -33.95 -16.19
CA ILE A 55 8.56 -34.38 -15.26
C ILE A 55 8.49 -33.44 -14.05
N LEU A 56 9.65 -33.01 -13.52
CA LEU A 56 9.66 -32.05 -12.41
C LEU A 56 9.13 -30.66 -12.80
N ARG A 57 9.42 -30.18 -13.99
CA ARG A 57 8.92 -28.89 -14.50
C ARG A 57 7.41 -28.95 -14.72
N ASP A 58 6.94 -29.96 -15.42
CA ASP A 58 5.51 -30.15 -15.69
C ASP A 58 4.70 -30.28 -14.39
N PHE A 59 5.25 -31.00 -13.41
CA PHE A 59 4.68 -31.09 -12.08
C PHE A 59 4.61 -29.73 -11.37
N LEU A 60 5.68 -28.95 -11.44
CA LEU A 60 5.71 -27.64 -10.78
C LEU A 60 4.73 -26.65 -11.42
N ASP A 61 4.60 -26.68 -12.75
CA ASP A 61 3.66 -25.83 -13.49
C ASP A 61 2.20 -26.23 -13.21
N ASP A 62 1.90 -27.53 -13.21
CA ASP A 62 0.58 -28.06 -12.88
C ASP A 62 0.20 -27.77 -11.41
N TYR A 63 1.11 -28.01 -10.50
CA TYR A 63 0.91 -27.73 -9.08
C TYR A 63 0.68 -26.23 -8.84
N HIS A 64 1.45 -25.37 -9.51
CA HIS A 64 1.28 -23.93 -9.45
C HIS A 64 -0.09 -23.49 -9.96
N THR A 65 -0.50 -24.03 -11.11
CA THR A 65 -1.79 -23.69 -11.74
C THR A 65 -2.98 -24.12 -10.89
N LYS A 66 -2.94 -25.33 -10.32
CA LYS A 66 -4.05 -25.87 -9.52
C LYS A 66 -4.20 -25.24 -8.13
N HIS A 67 -3.10 -24.84 -7.51
CA HIS A 67 -3.11 -24.47 -6.09
C HIS A 67 -2.80 -23.01 -5.79
N TYR A 68 -2.50 -22.20 -6.80
CA TYR A 68 -2.16 -20.79 -6.58
C TYR A 68 -3.39 -19.90 -6.32
N ALA A 69 -4.59 -20.46 -6.49
CA ALA A 69 -5.83 -19.67 -6.48
C ALA A 69 -6.35 -19.30 -5.08
N ASP A 70 -6.05 -20.05 -4.00
CA ASP A 70 -6.93 -20.04 -2.86
C ASP A 70 -6.36 -19.66 -1.49
N ASP A 71 -5.06 -19.72 -1.17
CA ASP A 71 -4.64 -19.41 0.20
C ASP A 71 -3.16 -19.00 0.35
N GLY A 72 -2.89 -18.02 1.25
CA GLY A 72 -1.53 -17.60 1.61
C GLY A 72 -0.66 -18.71 2.26
N GLN A 73 -1.26 -19.78 2.80
CA GLN A 73 -0.55 -20.95 3.28
C GLN A 73 0.02 -21.79 2.13
N LEU A 74 -0.69 -21.89 1.02
CA LEU A 74 -0.24 -22.61 -0.19
C LEU A 74 1.02 -21.99 -0.80
N VAL A 75 1.21 -20.68 -0.68
CA VAL A 75 2.45 -20.02 -1.13
C VAL A 75 3.68 -20.52 -0.38
N GLN A 76 3.58 -20.83 0.91
CA GLN A 76 4.72 -21.40 1.67
C GLN A 76 4.99 -22.85 1.28
N ARG A 77 3.94 -23.64 1.06
CA ARG A 77 4.04 -25.05 0.64
C ARG A 77 4.62 -25.13 -0.77
N TRP A 78 4.13 -24.33 -1.69
CA TRP A 78 4.68 -24.19 -3.04
C TRP A 78 6.18 -23.87 -3.03
N ARG A 79 6.59 -22.90 -2.24
CA ARG A 79 8.02 -22.54 -2.12
C ARG A 79 8.88 -23.71 -1.64
N ALA A 80 8.36 -24.49 -0.68
CA ALA A 80 9.10 -25.66 -0.18
C ALA A 80 9.23 -26.76 -1.24
N ILE A 81 8.17 -27.02 -2.01
CA ILE A 81 8.15 -28.02 -3.10
C ILE A 81 9.11 -27.60 -4.20
N ARG A 82 9.02 -26.37 -4.66
CA ARG A 82 9.90 -25.83 -5.69
C ARG A 82 11.37 -25.90 -5.30
N ARG A 83 11.70 -25.50 -4.06
CA ARG A 83 13.06 -25.60 -3.56
C ARG A 83 13.58 -27.04 -3.55
N ALA A 84 12.75 -27.94 -3.06
CA ALA A 84 13.13 -29.36 -3.04
C ALA A 84 13.39 -29.89 -4.46
N ALA A 85 12.58 -29.47 -5.44
CA ALA A 85 12.78 -29.84 -6.85
C ALA A 85 14.09 -29.28 -7.42
N GLU A 86 14.35 -28.01 -7.20
CA GLU A 86 15.58 -27.34 -7.65
C GLU A 86 16.82 -27.98 -7.02
N MET A 87 16.79 -28.24 -5.71
CA MET A 87 17.88 -28.92 -5.01
C MET A 87 18.04 -30.34 -5.47
N LEU A 88 16.96 -31.06 -5.77
CA LEU A 88 17.01 -32.42 -6.27
C LEU A 88 17.70 -32.50 -7.66
N ILE A 89 17.36 -31.58 -8.56
CA ILE A 89 18.00 -31.44 -9.87
C ILE A 89 19.49 -31.15 -9.69
N TYR A 90 19.83 -30.12 -8.90
CA TYR A 90 21.22 -29.75 -8.68
C TYR A 90 22.03 -30.88 -8.07
N PHE A 91 21.50 -31.52 -7.01
CA PHE A 91 22.17 -32.67 -6.38
C PHE A 91 22.31 -33.85 -7.31
N SER A 92 21.34 -34.14 -8.18
CA SER A 92 21.41 -35.21 -9.16
C SER A 92 22.51 -35.01 -10.22
N GLU A 93 22.88 -33.74 -10.46
CA GLU A 93 23.90 -33.38 -11.44
C GLU A 93 25.29 -33.25 -10.85
N THR A 94 25.40 -32.70 -9.65
CA THR A 94 26.67 -32.30 -9.03
C THR A 94 27.08 -33.18 -7.86
N GLY A 95 26.11 -33.87 -7.24
CA GLY A 95 26.32 -34.57 -5.96
C GLY A 95 26.48 -33.59 -4.77
N GLU A 96 26.31 -32.28 -5.00
CA GLU A 96 26.48 -31.24 -3.99
C GLU A 96 25.12 -30.62 -3.59
N VAL A 97 25.00 -30.26 -2.31
CA VAL A 97 23.79 -29.59 -1.76
C VAL A 97 23.93 -28.09 -1.63
N ASP A 98 25.16 -27.59 -1.79
CA ASP A 98 25.45 -26.17 -1.73
C ASP A 98 25.06 -25.48 -3.04
N MET A 99 23.76 -25.47 -3.28
CA MET A 99 23.22 -24.70 -4.39
C MET A 99 23.62 -23.23 -4.25
N PRO A 100 23.99 -22.58 -5.36
CA PRO A 100 24.08 -21.12 -5.39
C PRO A 100 22.83 -20.55 -4.76
N ILE A 101 22.98 -19.79 -3.67
CA ILE A 101 21.88 -19.33 -2.82
C ILE A 101 20.85 -18.61 -3.68
N LEU A 102 19.69 -19.25 -3.87
CA LEU A 102 18.57 -18.61 -4.54
C LEU A 102 18.08 -17.44 -3.71
N PRO A 103 17.98 -16.26 -4.30
CA PRO A 103 17.63 -15.01 -3.58
C PRO A 103 16.32 -15.06 -2.80
N SER A 104 15.40 -15.93 -3.20
CA SER A 104 14.05 -16.01 -2.65
C SER A 104 13.91 -16.68 -1.29
N TRP A 105 14.92 -17.37 -0.83
CA TRP A 105 14.79 -18.32 0.30
C TRP A 105 15.15 -17.75 1.64
N THR A 106 15.93 -16.71 1.66
CA THR A 106 16.18 -15.96 2.87
C THR A 106 15.15 -14.84 2.97
N LYS A 107 14.25 -14.95 3.92
CA LYS A 107 13.40 -13.83 4.30
C LYS A 107 14.25 -12.56 4.31
N ARG A 108 13.99 -11.67 3.36
CA ARG A 108 14.34 -10.25 3.37
C ARG A 108 15.72 -9.78 2.98
N ASN A 109 16.71 -10.59 2.76
CA ASN A 109 17.97 -10.02 2.32
C ASN A 109 18.80 -11.06 1.55
N CYS A 110 18.99 -10.84 0.23
CA CYS A 110 20.37 -10.56 0.01
C CYS A 110 21.24 -11.46 -0.80
N SER A 111 20.77 -12.41 -1.51
CA SER A 111 21.62 -12.97 -2.55
C SER A 111 21.91 -11.95 -3.66
N LEU A 112 20.99 -11.01 -3.91
CA LEU A 112 21.24 -9.87 -4.80
C LEU A 112 22.29 -8.88 -4.25
N ARG A 113 22.70 -8.99 -3.00
CA ARG A 113 23.76 -8.16 -2.38
C ARG A 113 25.12 -8.85 -2.42
N ILE A 114 25.16 -10.14 -2.68
CA ILE A 114 26.40 -10.88 -2.82
C ILE A 114 26.99 -10.54 -4.19
N ARG A 115 28.27 -10.19 -4.21
CA ARG A 115 28.98 -9.97 -5.46
C ARG A 115 29.02 -11.28 -6.23
N PRO A 116 28.61 -11.33 -7.51
CA PRO A 116 28.76 -12.51 -8.33
C PRO A 116 30.22 -12.96 -8.41
N SER A 117 30.44 -14.23 -8.67
CA SER A 117 31.79 -14.77 -8.86
C SER A 117 32.52 -14.06 -10.01
N GLU A 118 33.84 -14.13 -10.05
CA GLU A 118 34.63 -13.51 -11.13
C GLU A 118 34.23 -14.03 -12.50
N LYS A 119 33.96 -15.34 -12.60
CA LYS A 119 33.47 -15.98 -13.83
C LYS A 119 32.13 -15.38 -14.28
N GLN A 120 31.18 -15.20 -13.35
CA GLN A 120 29.90 -14.57 -13.64
C GLN A 120 30.04 -13.09 -13.99
N MET A 121 30.97 -12.37 -13.33
CA MET A 121 31.24 -10.96 -13.61
C MET A 121 31.92 -10.72 -14.96
N ALA A 122 32.69 -11.68 -15.47
CA ALA A 122 33.31 -11.58 -16.78
C ALA A 122 32.28 -11.66 -17.93
N ASP A 123 31.16 -12.36 -17.69
CA ASP A 123 30.08 -12.48 -18.66
C ASP A 123 29.07 -11.31 -18.47
N LYS A 124 28.96 -10.48 -19.53
CA LYS A 124 28.03 -9.34 -19.52
C LYS A 124 26.55 -9.75 -19.61
N GLU A 125 26.27 -10.89 -20.19
CA GLU A 125 24.92 -11.44 -20.37
C GLU A 125 24.50 -12.33 -19.19
N ASN A 126 25.39 -12.60 -18.24
CA ASN A 126 25.05 -13.36 -17.05
C ASN A 126 24.05 -12.59 -16.17
N ILE A 127 22.92 -13.20 -15.85
CA ILE A 127 21.80 -12.53 -15.13
C ILE A 127 22.21 -12.03 -13.75
N TYR A 128 23.07 -12.73 -13.02
CA TYR A 128 23.55 -12.28 -11.71
C TYR A 128 24.43 -11.03 -11.84
N SER A 129 25.34 -11.05 -12.81
CA SER A 129 26.22 -9.93 -13.14
C SER A 129 25.41 -8.71 -13.59
N LEU A 130 24.45 -8.92 -14.48
CA LEU A 130 23.59 -7.87 -15.01
C LEU A 130 22.76 -7.20 -13.90
N ILE A 131 22.10 -7.98 -13.06
CA ILE A 131 21.33 -7.44 -11.92
C ILE A 131 22.26 -6.67 -10.96
N TRP A 132 23.41 -7.24 -10.63
CA TRP A 132 24.34 -6.61 -9.70
C TRP A 132 24.88 -5.26 -10.21
N ARG A 133 25.26 -5.20 -11.50
CA ARG A 133 25.71 -3.97 -12.15
C ARG A 133 24.59 -2.92 -12.24
N THR A 134 23.39 -3.34 -12.63
CA THR A 134 22.21 -2.47 -12.69
C THR A 134 21.90 -1.85 -11.33
N ARG A 135 21.96 -2.64 -10.25
CA ARG A 135 21.75 -2.13 -8.88
C ARG A 135 22.80 -1.11 -8.45
N ARG A 136 24.07 -1.34 -8.84
CA ARG A 136 25.15 -0.35 -8.57
C ARG A 136 24.94 0.93 -9.36
N ALA A 137 24.51 0.83 -10.62
CA ALA A 137 24.17 2.00 -11.42
C ALA A 137 23.03 2.81 -10.79
N LEU A 138 21.95 2.14 -10.36
CA LEU A 138 20.85 2.79 -9.64
C LEU A 138 21.31 3.51 -8.37
N LYS A 139 22.20 2.87 -7.60
CA LYS A 139 22.77 3.50 -6.40
C LYS A 139 23.62 4.73 -6.75
N LYS A 140 24.41 4.66 -7.83
CA LYS A 140 25.26 5.76 -8.30
C LYS A 140 24.43 6.97 -8.76
N ILE A 141 23.25 6.73 -9.36
CA ILE A 141 22.30 7.77 -9.79
C ILE A 141 21.56 8.41 -8.60
N GLY A 142 21.67 7.85 -7.38
CA GLY A 142 21.08 8.43 -6.19
C GLY A 142 19.71 7.85 -5.79
N TYR A 143 19.33 6.67 -6.31
CA TYR A 143 18.09 6.02 -5.86
C TYR A 143 18.12 5.71 -4.37
N ALA A 144 17.03 6.07 -3.69
CA ALA A 144 16.90 5.85 -2.24
C ALA A 144 17.00 4.35 -1.88
N PRO A 145 17.63 3.99 -0.74
CA PRO A 145 17.79 2.60 -0.32
C PRO A 145 16.47 1.82 -0.25
N LYS A 146 15.37 2.48 0.13
CA LYS A 146 14.02 1.86 0.15
C LYS A 146 13.54 1.47 -1.24
N THR A 147 13.85 2.28 -2.25
CA THR A 147 13.49 2.03 -3.65
C THR A 147 14.28 0.85 -4.21
N LEU A 148 15.59 0.76 -3.88
CA LEU A 148 16.41 -0.38 -4.27
C LEU A 148 15.89 -1.68 -3.66
N VAL A 149 15.55 -1.67 -2.37
CA VAL A 149 14.92 -2.83 -1.69
C VAL A 149 13.57 -3.19 -2.33
N TYR A 150 12.80 -2.21 -2.77
CA TYR A 150 11.54 -2.46 -3.48
C TYR A 150 11.79 -3.17 -4.82
N TYR A 151 12.74 -2.71 -5.64
CA TYR A 151 13.09 -3.38 -6.91
C TYR A 151 13.67 -4.78 -6.67
N ASP A 152 14.50 -4.95 -5.64
CA ASP A 152 15.02 -6.26 -5.25
C ASP A 152 13.88 -7.24 -4.96
N ASN A 153 12.94 -6.86 -4.11
CA ASN A 153 11.88 -7.75 -3.63
C ASN A 153 10.74 -7.96 -4.63
N SER A 154 10.40 -6.94 -5.42
CA SER A 154 9.26 -6.98 -6.33
C SER A 154 9.63 -7.33 -7.78
N GLY A 155 10.88 -7.16 -8.16
CA GLY A 155 11.33 -7.31 -9.53
C GLY A 155 12.53 -8.24 -9.70
N PHE A 156 13.74 -7.78 -9.37
CA PHE A 156 14.99 -8.51 -9.67
C PHE A 156 15.02 -9.94 -9.13
N THR A 157 14.54 -10.15 -7.90
CA THR A 157 14.47 -11.50 -7.32
C THR A 157 13.60 -12.43 -8.16
N LYS A 158 12.47 -11.95 -8.68
CA LYS A 158 11.57 -12.79 -9.48
C LYS A 158 12.14 -13.10 -10.87
N ILE A 159 12.80 -12.11 -11.47
CA ILE A 159 13.47 -12.30 -12.75
C ILE A 159 14.59 -13.34 -12.59
N LEU A 160 15.39 -13.21 -11.55
CA LEU A 160 16.45 -14.16 -11.27
C LEU A 160 15.92 -15.57 -10.97
N GLU A 161 14.86 -15.67 -10.15
CA GLU A 161 14.18 -16.93 -9.87
C GLU A 161 13.71 -17.63 -11.15
N ALA A 162 13.14 -16.88 -12.09
CA ALA A 162 12.65 -17.44 -13.34
C ALA A 162 13.79 -17.96 -14.23
N HIS A 163 14.92 -17.25 -14.29
CA HIS A 163 16.10 -17.72 -15.04
C HIS A 163 16.70 -18.98 -14.42
N VAL A 164 16.85 -18.99 -13.09
CA VAL A 164 17.35 -20.19 -12.38
C VAL A 164 16.40 -21.37 -12.57
N PHE A 165 15.08 -21.11 -12.52
CA PHE A 165 14.08 -22.16 -12.77
C PHE A 165 14.15 -22.71 -14.20
N ALA A 166 14.45 -21.85 -15.18
CA ALA A 166 14.68 -22.26 -16.57
C ALA A 166 16.03 -22.94 -16.78
N GLY A 167 16.89 -23.02 -15.74
CA GLY A 167 18.23 -23.65 -15.83
C GLY A 167 19.23 -22.84 -16.62
N THR A 168 19.07 -21.52 -16.73
CA THR A 168 19.99 -20.63 -17.44
C THR A 168 20.50 -19.51 -16.54
N GLU A 169 21.79 -19.20 -16.65
CA GLU A 169 22.38 -17.98 -16.07
C GLU A 169 22.49 -16.84 -17.09
N THR A 170 22.19 -17.08 -18.36
CA THR A 170 22.21 -16.06 -19.41
C THR A 170 20.88 -15.31 -19.43
N TYR A 171 20.94 -14.00 -19.57
CA TYR A 171 19.75 -13.16 -19.68
C TYR A 171 18.89 -13.60 -20.88
N SER A 172 17.60 -13.78 -20.64
CA SER A 172 16.60 -14.09 -21.67
C SER A 172 15.45 -13.10 -21.62
N GLN A 173 15.19 -12.45 -22.73
CA GLN A 173 14.06 -11.53 -22.90
C GLN A 173 12.73 -12.28 -22.82
N GLU A 174 12.67 -13.51 -23.32
CA GLU A 174 11.45 -14.34 -23.28
C GLU A 174 11.07 -14.70 -21.84
N ILE A 175 12.05 -15.09 -21.02
CA ILE A 175 11.82 -15.36 -19.60
C ILE A 175 11.34 -14.10 -18.89
N CYS A 176 11.94 -12.95 -19.16
CA CYS A 176 11.50 -11.68 -18.61
C CYS A 176 10.06 -11.32 -19.02
N ALA A 177 9.71 -11.50 -20.30
CA ALA A 177 8.37 -11.27 -20.81
C ALA A 177 7.33 -12.19 -20.13
N LYS A 178 7.66 -13.48 -19.97
CA LYS A 178 6.82 -14.44 -19.26
C LYS A 178 6.58 -14.01 -17.80
N VAL A 179 7.62 -13.59 -17.08
CA VAL A 179 7.48 -13.09 -15.68
C VAL A 179 6.60 -11.86 -15.61
N VAL A 180 6.67 -10.96 -16.60
CA VAL A 180 5.79 -9.79 -16.69
C VAL A 180 4.35 -10.20 -16.90
N LEU A 181 4.07 -11.13 -17.82
CA LEU A 181 2.74 -11.66 -18.11
C LEU A 181 2.13 -12.36 -16.90
N ASP A 182 2.86 -13.30 -16.30
CA ASP A 182 2.41 -14.03 -15.10
C ASP A 182 2.08 -13.09 -13.94
N THR A 183 2.86 -12.01 -13.80
CA THR A 183 2.63 -11.00 -12.78
C THR A 183 1.46 -10.08 -13.14
N HIS A 184 1.18 -9.87 -14.43
CA HIS A 184 0.03 -9.10 -14.90
C HIS A 184 -1.29 -9.81 -14.60
N GLU A 185 -1.37 -11.12 -14.75
CA GLU A 185 -2.54 -11.91 -14.36
C GLU A 185 -2.90 -11.73 -12.88
N MET A 186 -1.89 -11.49 -12.02
CA MET A 186 -2.10 -11.18 -10.61
C MET A 186 -2.71 -9.78 -10.38
N VAL A 187 -2.66 -8.86 -11.35
CA VAL A 187 -3.30 -7.53 -11.26
C VAL A 187 -4.81 -7.65 -11.16
N ASN A 188 -5.40 -8.59 -11.90
CA ASN A 188 -6.82 -8.87 -11.85
C ASN A 188 -7.26 -9.39 -10.47
N ARG A 189 -6.29 -9.89 -9.67
CA ARG A 189 -6.45 -10.35 -8.27
C ARG A 189 -6.07 -9.29 -7.23
N GLY A 190 -5.92 -8.01 -7.61
CA GLY A 190 -5.67 -6.88 -6.71
C GLY A 190 -4.20 -6.62 -6.31
N ILE A 191 -3.21 -7.31 -6.90
CA ILE A 191 -1.78 -7.16 -6.53
C ILE A 191 -1.03 -6.27 -7.54
N ARG A 192 -1.58 -5.11 -7.80
CA ARG A 192 -1.07 -4.16 -8.81
C ARG A 192 0.38 -3.69 -8.62
N HIS A 193 0.82 -3.53 -7.37
CA HIS A 193 2.16 -3.02 -7.06
C HIS A 193 3.29 -4.00 -7.46
N ARG A 194 3.04 -5.31 -7.45
CA ARG A 194 4.05 -6.32 -7.86
C ARG A 194 4.31 -6.28 -9.36
N TYR A 195 3.25 -6.16 -10.15
CA TYR A 195 3.37 -6.01 -11.60
C TYR A 195 4.21 -4.80 -11.99
N GLN A 196 3.95 -3.64 -11.37
CA GLN A 196 4.74 -2.44 -11.65
C GLN A 196 6.21 -2.61 -11.28
N GLY A 197 6.52 -3.29 -10.17
CA GLY A 197 7.89 -3.59 -9.75
C GLY A 197 8.64 -4.49 -10.74
N VAL A 198 8.01 -5.57 -11.20
CA VAL A 198 8.59 -6.49 -12.20
C VAL A 198 8.81 -5.77 -13.52
N ARG A 199 7.79 -5.10 -14.05
CA ARG A 199 7.88 -4.37 -15.32
C ARG A 199 9.01 -3.34 -15.31
N LYS A 200 9.15 -2.58 -14.22
CA LYS A 200 10.23 -1.61 -14.07
C LYS A 200 11.60 -2.28 -13.96
N ALA A 201 11.71 -3.38 -13.23
CA ALA A 201 12.97 -4.12 -13.11
C ALA A 201 13.42 -4.68 -14.47
N VAL A 202 12.52 -5.23 -15.27
CA VAL A 202 12.82 -5.69 -16.64
C VAL A 202 13.31 -4.53 -17.50
N ALA A 203 12.60 -3.40 -17.49
CA ALA A 203 13.00 -2.23 -18.28
C ALA A 203 14.39 -1.71 -17.89
N LEU A 204 14.72 -1.70 -16.58
CA LEU A 204 16.05 -1.31 -16.08
C LEU A 204 17.15 -2.27 -16.54
N LEU A 205 16.89 -3.56 -16.51
CA LEU A 205 17.85 -4.56 -16.98
C LEU A 205 18.10 -4.42 -18.48
N GLU A 206 17.04 -4.24 -19.26
CA GLU A 206 17.12 -4.04 -20.72
C GLU A 206 17.89 -2.77 -21.09
N GLU A 207 17.60 -1.65 -20.42
CA GLU A 207 18.29 -0.39 -20.65
C GLU A 207 19.77 -0.51 -20.31
N PHE A 208 20.08 -1.05 -19.12
CA PHE A 208 21.47 -1.22 -18.70
C PHE A 208 22.24 -2.22 -19.59
N ARG A 209 21.59 -3.29 -20.02
CA ARG A 209 22.17 -4.27 -20.94
C ARG A 209 22.55 -3.63 -22.28
N ARG A 210 21.66 -2.78 -22.84
CA ARG A 210 21.85 -2.13 -24.14
C ARG A 210 22.91 -1.03 -24.11
N TYR A 211 22.86 -0.20 -23.09
CA TYR A 211 23.62 1.06 -23.05
C TYR A 211 24.77 1.05 -22.02
N GLY A 212 24.84 0.08 -21.12
CA GLY A 212 25.80 0.06 -20.01
C GLY A 212 25.59 1.13 -18.95
N THR A 213 24.62 1.99 -19.17
CA THR A 213 24.23 3.12 -18.29
C THR A 213 22.72 3.15 -18.13
N LEU A 214 22.26 3.85 -17.08
CA LEU A 214 20.84 4.12 -16.86
C LEU A 214 20.61 5.62 -16.93
N THR A 215 19.57 6.04 -17.62
CA THR A 215 19.17 7.42 -17.68
C THR A 215 18.33 7.75 -16.44
N PRO A 216 18.72 8.77 -15.63
CA PRO A 216 17.87 9.22 -14.53
C PRO A 216 16.49 9.59 -15.05
N GLY A 217 15.44 9.02 -14.43
CA GLY A 217 14.08 9.38 -14.77
C GLY A 217 13.34 8.50 -15.78
N THR A 218 13.99 7.68 -16.60
CA THR A 218 13.33 6.80 -17.59
C THR A 218 12.27 5.84 -17.00
N LEU A 219 12.23 5.70 -15.69
CA LEU A 219 11.37 4.71 -14.99
C LEU A 219 10.44 5.29 -13.96
N SER A 220 10.55 6.56 -13.71
CA SER A 220 9.49 7.32 -13.04
C SER A 220 8.61 7.94 -14.13
N PRO A 221 7.29 7.74 -14.14
CA PRO A 221 6.39 8.56 -14.93
C PRO A 221 6.42 10.02 -14.46
N PHE A 222 7.12 10.30 -13.39
CA PHE A 222 7.50 11.59 -12.88
C PHE A 222 9.03 11.66 -12.94
N GLU A 223 9.57 12.27 -14.00
CA GLU A 223 10.84 12.94 -13.88
C GLU A 223 10.72 13.83 -12.64
N HIS A 224 11.62 13.68 -11.69
CA HIS A 224 11.80 14.74 -10.69
C HIS A 224 12.45 15.92 -11.44
N LYS A 225 11.65 16.59 -12.28
CA LYS A 225 12.06 17.87 -12.80
C LYS A 225 12.28 18.76 -11.58
N GLU A 226 13.49 19.23 -11.41
CA GLU A 226 13.78 20.25 -10.43
C GLU A 226 13.28 21.57 -10.99
N LEU A 227 12.67 22.37 -10.14
CA LEU A 227 12.26 23.72 -10.52
C LEU A 227 13.48 24.59 -10.75
N THR A 228 13.34 25.60 -11.58
CA THR A 228 14.31 26.70 -11.66
C THR A 228 14.53 27.30 -10.28
N PRO A 229 15.72 27.85 -9.99
CA PRO A 229 16.03 28.40 -8.67
C PRO A 229 14.99 29.42 -8.21
N THR A 230 14.49 30.28 -9.09
CA THR A 230 13.48 31.30 -8.78
C THR A 230 12.18 30.66 -8.27
N PHE A 231 11.61 29.72 -9.02
CA PHE A 231 10.37 29.04 -8.61
C PHE A 231 10.56 28.14 -7.39
N ALA A 232 11.74 27.53 -7.25
CA ALA A 232 12.05 26.72 -6.07
C ALA A 232 12.08 27.58 -4.80
N THR A 233 12.74 28.76 -4.85
CA THR A 233 12.81 29.71 -3.73
C THR A 233 11.41 30.19 -3.33
N LEU A 234 10.59 30.65 -4.27
CA LEU A 234 9.22 31.12 -4.00
C LEU A 234 8.35 30.02 -3.37
N LEU A 235 8.49 28.78 -3.84
CA LEU A 235 7.75 27.65 -3.28
C LEU A 235 8.21 27.31 -1.85
N ASP A 236 9.49 27.45 -1.55
CA ASP A 236 10.04 27.18 -0.22
C ASP A 236 9.66 28.29 0.77
N GLU A 237 9.74 29.55 0.37
CA GLU A 237 9.28 30.70 1.17
C GLU A 237 7.81 30.59 1.52
N TYR A 238 6.95 30.37 0.52
CA TYR A 238 5.52 30.12 0.77
C TYR A 238 5.29 29.01 1.79
N GLY A 239 5.99 27.86 1.63
CA GLY A 239 5.83 26.75 2.53
C GLY A 239 6.29 27.05 3.97
N ASN A 240 7.34 27.84 4.12
CA ASN A 240 7.87 28.25 5.42
C ASN A 240 6.92 29.25 6.10
N ASP A 241 6.39 30.24 5.37
CA ASP A 241 5.46 31.23 5.88
C ASP A 241 4.15 30.61 6.33
N VAL A 242 3.62 29.65 5.56
CA VAL A 242 2.40 28.91 5.94
C VAL A 242 2.63 28.04 7.18
N LEU A 243 3.82 27.45 7.34
CA LEU A 243 4.18 26.70 8.55
C LEU A 243 4.36 27.63 9.75
N PHE A 244 5.06 28.75 9.57
CA PHE A 244 5.31 29.73 10.62
C PHE A 244 3.99 30.36 11.15
N SER A 245 3.03 30.57 10.27
CA SER A 245 1.70 31.10 10.67
C SER A 245 0.84 30.09 11.45
N GLU A 246 1.32 28.84 11.63
CA GLU A 246 0.62 27.72 12.28
C GLU A 246 -0.79 27.41 11.73
N LYS A 247 -1.13 27.97 10.57
CA LYS A 247 -2.46 27.80 9.94
C LYS A 247 -2.67 26.38 9.41
N GLN A 248 -1.58 25.69 9.07
CA GLN A 248 -1.65 24.36 8.44
C GLN A 248 -0.63 23.40 9.03
N SER A 249 -0.96 22.10 8.99
CA SER A 249 -0.03 21.04 9.41
C SER A 249 1.09 20.84 8.37
N GLU A 250 2.26 20.36 8.80
CA GLU A 250 3.38 19.99 7.91
C GLU A 250 2.96 19.06 6.77
N VAL A 251 2.03 18.13 7.03
CA VAL A 251 1.53 17.20 6.00
C VAL A 251 0.71 17.95 4.96
N THR A 252 -0.09 18.93 5.38
CA THR A 252 -0.90 19.76 4.49
C THR A 252 0.01 20.63 3.61
N VAL A 253 0.99 21.30 4.22
CA VAL A 253 1.97 22.14 3.50
C VAL A 253 2.78 21.30 2.50
N ARG A 254 3.29 20.13 2.90
CA ARG A 254 4.00 19.24 1.99
C ARG A 254 3.13 18.79 0.81
N THR A 255 1.85 18.53 1.05
CA THR A 255 0.90 18.17 -0.01
C THR A 255 0.67 19.36 -0.94
N GLY A 256 0.45 20.56 -0.39
CA GLY A 256 0.31 21.80 -1.14
C GLY A 256 1.54 22.09 -2.00
N LYS A 257 2.74 22.04 -1.41
CA LYS A 257 4.00 22.22 -2.15
C LYS A 257 4.14 21.23 -3.33
N SER A 258 3.76 19.97 -3.12
CA SER A 258 3.79 18.97 -4.21
C SER A 258 2.83 19.29 -5.34
N ILE A 259 1.66 19.82 -5.02
CA ILE A 259 0.65 20.22 -6.02
C ILE A 259 1.09 21.49 -6.76
N ILE A 260 1.56 22.50 -6.02
CA ILE A 260 2.05 23.77 -6.57
C ILE A 260 3.28 23.52 -7.48
N LYS A 261 4.19 22.63 -7.06
CA LYS A 261 5.32 22.21 -7.91
C LYS A 261 4.86 21.72 -9.28
N GLY A 262 3.77 20.95 -9.35
CA GLY A 262 3.20 20.49 -10.62
C GLY A 262 2.71 21.63 -11.51
N PHE A 263 2.15 22.68 -10.93
CA PHE A 263 1.75 23.89 -11.63
C PHE A 263 2.97 24.68 -12.14
N LEU A 264 3.98 24.89 -11.30
CA LEU A 264 5.21 25.60 -11.67
C LEU A 264 5.97 24.90 -12.80
N LEU A 265 6.09 23.57 -12.73
CA LEU A 265 6.65 22.76 -13.83
C LEU A 265 5.85 22.94 -15.14
N GLY A 266 4.54 23.13 -15.05
CA GLY A 266 3.69 23.43 -16.20
C GLY A 266 3.97 24.80 -16.80
N LEU A 267 4.35 25.80 -16.01
CA LEU A 267 4.84 27.11 -16.50
C LEU A 267 6.20 26.97 -17.17
N GLU A 268 7.13 26.23 -16.58
CA GLU A 268 8.46 25.98 -17.17
C GLU A 268 8.38 25.25 -18.52
N GLU A 269 7.42 24.33 -18.68
CA GLU A 269 7.16 23.67 -19.98
C GLU A 269 6.75 24.68 -21.09
N LEU A 270 6.20 25.82 -20.70
CA LEU A 270 5.88 26.93 -21.64
C LEU A 270 6.99 27.96 -21.75
N GLY A 271 8.13 27.76 -21.09
CA GLY A 271 9.31 28.62 -21.14
C GLY A 271 9.37 29.72 -20.08
N PHE A 272 8.43 29.75 -19.12
CA PHE A 272 8.45 30.74 -18.03
C PHE A 272 9.35 30.26 -16.89
N THR A 273 10.29 31.10 -16.46
CA THR A 273 11.20 30.83 -15.33
C THR A 273 11.00 31.78 -14.14
N CYS A 274 10.17 32.80 -14.32
CA CYS A 274 9.69 33.77 -13.32
C CYS A 274 8.25 34.15 -13.63
N PHE A 275 7.62 34.97 -12.77
CA PHE A 275 6.23 35.39 -12.93
C PHE A 275 6.07 36.69 -13.72
N ASP A 276 7.16 37.41 -14.09
CA ASP A 276 7.11 38.75 -14.66
C ASP A 276 6.31 38.83 -15.96
N ASP A 277 6.42 37.80 -16.81
CA ASP A 277 5.74 37.72 -18.10
C ASP A 277 4.52 36.80 -18.09
N VAL A 278 4.13 36.25 -16.92
CA VAL A 278 3.01 35.31 -16.80
C VAL A 278 1.69 36.09 -16.80
N MET A 279 0.87 35.87 -17.83
CA MET A 279 -0.48 36.44 -17.92
C MET A 279 -1.53 35.55 -17.27
N LEU A 280 -2.69 36.13 -16.89
CA LEU A 280 -3.85 35.41 -16.32
C LEU A 280 -4.32 34.25 -17.21
N SER A 281 -4.29 34.43 -18.54
CA SER A 281 -4.65 33.40 -19.52
C SER A 281 -3.73 32.17 -19.45
N ILE A 282 -2.43 32.39 -19.23
CA ILE A 282 -1.42 31.34 -19.09
C ILE A 282 -1.67 30.54 -17.82
N VAL A 283 -1.97 31.23 -16.70
CA VAL A 283 -2.34 30.55 -15.43
C VAL A 283 -3.53 29.61 -15.65
N GLY A 284 -4.60 30.10 -16.27
CA GLY A 284 -5.79 29.30 -16.59
C GLY A 284 -5.48 28.11 -17.49
N GLN A 285 -4.64 28.30 -18.52
CA GLN A 285 -4.23 27.22 -19.42
C GLN A 285 -3.43 26.12 -18.70
N VAL A 286 -2.40 26.51 -17.93
CA VAL A 286 -1.54 25.56 -17.21
C VAL A 286 -2.33 24.80 -16.15
N VAL A 287 -3.17 25.48 -15.37
CA VAL A 287 -4.02 24.84 -14.37
C VAL A 287 -4.98 23.84 -15.01
N THR A 288 -5.62 24.21 -16.12
CA THR A 288 -6.54 23.30 -16.84
C THR A 288 -5.81 22.08 -17.39
N LYS A 289 -4.64 22.27 -18.03
CA LYS A 289 -3.80 21.18 -18.53
C LYS A 289 -3.36 20.24 -17.41
N THR A 290 -2.90 20.81 -16.28
CA THR A 290 -2.46 20.05 -15.10
C THR A 290 -3.62 19.28 -14.47
N ALA A 291 -4.79 19.90 -14.34
CA ALA A 291 -6.00 19.25 -13.83
C ALA A 291 -6.41 18.05 -14.69
N THR A 292 -6.41 18.21 -16.00
CA THR A 292 -6.83 17.16 -16.95
C THR A 292 -5.86 15.98 -16.94
N ASN A 293 -4.55 16.24 -16.90
CA ASN A 293 -3.53 15.20 -17.01
C ASN A 293 -3.27 14.46 -15.72
N HIS A 294 -3.31 15.14 -14.57
CA HIS A 294 -2.83 14.59 -13.30
C HIS A 294 -3.90 14.46 -12.22
N TYR A 295 -4.99 15.22 -12.28
CA TYR A 295 -5.96 15.35 -11.19
C TYR A 295 -7.40 15.00 -11.59
N LYS A 296 -7.62 13.91 -12.30
CA LYS A 296 -8.98 13.43 -12.68
C LYS A 296 -10.00 13.37 -11.52
N ARG A 297 -9.54 13.32 -10.26
CA ARG A 297 -10.34 13.27 -9.04
C ARG A 297 -9.73 14.13 -7.93
N GLY A 298 -9.39 15.33 -8.15
CA GLY A 298 -8.74 16.19 -7.15
C GLY A 298 -8.44 17.58 -7.65
N ALA A 299 -9.06 17.96 -8.76
CA ALA A 299 -8.90 19.27 -9.35
C ALA A 299 -9.22 20.41 -8.37
N GLU A 300 -10.19 20.21 -7.47
CA GLU A 300 -10.50 21.18 -6.40
C GLU A 300 -9.28 21.51 -5.54
N SER A 301 -8.49 20.49 -5.16
CA SER A 301 -7.28 20.72 -4.37
C SER A 301 -6.20 21.47 -5.17
N LEU A 302 -6.05 21.17 -6.47
CA LEU A 302 -5.13 21.90 -7.34
C LEU A 302 -5.52 23.37 -7.42
N LEU A 303 -6.78 23.64 -7.72
CA LEU A 303 -7.29 25.01 -7.82
C LEU A 303 -7.11 25.78 -6.52
N HIS A 304 -7.44 25.15 -5.39
CA HIS A 304 -7.28 25.74 -4.06
C HIS A 304 -5.82 26.10 -3.77
N TYR A 305 -4.90 25.14 -3.88
CA TYR A 305 -3.50 25.39 -3.52
C TYR A 305 -2.81 26.35 -4.48
N VAL A 306 -3.09 26.27 -5.78
CA VAL A 306 -2.51 27.23 -6.75
C VAL A 306 -3.05 28.64 -6.53
N LYS A 307 -4.35 28.78 -6.28
CA LYS A 307 -4.95 30.07 -5.97
C LYS A 307 -4.38 30.68 -4.69
N ASP A 308 -4.28 29.89 -3.62
CA ASP A 308 -3.73 30.32 -2.34
C ASP A 308 -2.26 30.75 -2.47
N PHE A 309 -1.45 29.97 -3.20
CA PHE A 309 -0.07 30.29 -3.50
C PHE A 309 0.09 31.60 -4.28
N LEU A 310 -0.64 31.77 -5.38
CA LEU A 310 -0.55 32.98 -6.20
C LEU A 310 -1.03 34.23 -5.44
N LYS A 311 -2.08 34.07 -4.63
CA LYS A 311 -2.55 35.15 -3.77
C LYS A 311 -1.50 35.52 -2.72
N HIS A 312 -0.87 34.55 -2.08
CA HIS A 312 0.22 34.77 -1.14
C HIS A 312 1.38 35.54 -1.80
N LEU A 313 1.80 35.14 -3.00
CA LEU A 313 2.87 35.83 -3.71
C LEU A 313 2.52 37.31 -3.99
N HIS A 314 1.28 37.60 -4.32
CA HIS A 314 0.81 38.97 -4.53
C HIS A 314 0.74 39.75 -3.21
N ASP A 315 0.14 39.19 -2.17
CA ASP A 315 -0.05 39.84 -0.87
C ASP A 315 1.29 40.17 -0.18
N TYR A 316 2.33 39.39 -0.44
CA TYR A 316 3.71 39.61 0.08
C TYR A 316 4.63 40.35 -0.90
N GLY A 317 4.11 40.79 -2.06
CA GLY A 317 4.85 41.63 -3.00
C GLY A 317 5.87 40.92 -3.88
N TYR A 318 5.84 39.59 -3.96
CA TYR A 318 6.68 38.79 -4.87
C TYR A 318 6.26 38.93 -6.35
N ILE A 319 4.99 39.26 -6.59
CA ILE A 319 4.43 39.54 -7.91
C ILE A 319 3.57 40.81 -7.83
N THR A 320 3.59 41.61 -8.90
CA THR A 320 2.89 42.90 -8.97
C THR A 320 1.40 42.76 -9.32
N VAL A 321 1.03 41.69 -10.00
CA VAL A 321 -0.33 41.42 -10.47
C VAL A 321 -0.91 40.25 -9.74
N ASP A 322 -2.15 40.36 -9.27
CA ASP A 322 -2.85 39.21 -8.64
C ASP A 322 -3.21 38.16 -9.69
N LEU A 323 -2.29 37.23 -9.90
CA LEU A 323 -2.47 36.11 -10.82
C LEU A 323 -3.48 35.05 -10.29
N SER A 324 -3.88 35.11 -9.02
CA SER A 324 -4.85 34.17 -8.43
C SER A 324 -6.22 34.26 -9.09
N VAL A 325 -6.54 35.42 -9.69
CA VAL A 325 -7.78 35.66 -10.44
C VAL A 325 -7.85 34.81 -11.73
N GLY A 326 -6.70 34.48 -12.31
CA GLY A 326 -6.59 33.61 -13.49
C GLY A 326 -6.87 32.14 -13.22
N VAL A 327 -6.96 31.72 -11.95
CA VAL A 327 -7.29 30.35 -11.61
C VAL A 327 -8.78 30.07 -11.86
N PRO A 328 -9.13 29.11 -12.72
CA PRO A 328 -10.52 28.82 -13.06
C PRO A 328 -11.37 28.46 -11.84
N LYS A 329 -12.60 28.94 -11.81
CA LYS A 329 -13.59 28.44 -10.84
C LYS A 329 -14.16 27.13 -11.36
N MET A 330 -14.12 26.08 -10.55
CA MET A 330 -14.90 24.90 -10.89
C MET A 330 -16.39 25.21 -10.77
N ALA A 331 -17.14 24.83 -11.80
CA ALA A 331 -18.57 24.69 -11.63
C ALA A 331 -18.83 23.76 -10.43
N SER A 332 -19.70 24.14 -9.52
CA SER A 332 -20.02 23.36 -8.32
C SER A 332 -20.37 21.94 -8.74
N SER A 333 -19.42 21.02 -8.56
CA SER A 333 -19.73 19.61 -8.74
C SER A 333 -20.59 19.18 -7.57
N TYR A 334 -21.70 18.50 -7.85
CA TYR A 334 -22.47 17.84 -6.81
C TYR A 334 -21.52 17.03 -5.93
N LYS A 335 -21.34 17.44 -4.68
CA LYS A 335 -20.55 16.68 -3.71
C LYS A 335 -21.23 15.34 -3.52
N ARG A 336 -20.65 14.29 -4.06
CA ARG A 336 -21.20 12.93 -3.89
C ARG A 336 -21.29 12.61 -2.41
N VAL A 337 -22.49 12.29 -1.98
CA VAL A 337 -22.73 11.74 -0.64
C VAL A 337 -22.22 10.30 -0.65
N TYR A 338 -21.30 10.02 0.26
CA TYR A 338 -20.77 8.67 0.43
C TYR A 338 -21.38 8.04 1.67
N GLN A 339 -22.04 6.92 1.50
CA GLN A 339 -22.62 6.14 2.59
C GLN A 339 -21.51 5.52 3.47
N GLY A 340 -21.82 5.26 4.74
CA GLY A 340 -21.03 4.46 5.67
C GLY A 340 -21.16 2.96 5.39
N PHE A 341 -20.60 2.14 6.28
CA PHE A 341 -20.93 0.72 6.34
C PHE A 341 -22.35 0.53 6.84
N THR A 342 -23.04 -0.48 6.36
CA THR A 342 -24.29 -0.95 6.96
C THR A 342 -23.99 -1.75 8.22
N ASP A 343 -24.98 -1.92 9.11
CA ASP A 343 -24.82 -2.74 10.32
C ASP A 343 -24.42 -4.17 9.97
N ASP A 344 -25.01 -4.78 8.93
CA ASP A 344 -24.62 -6.10 8.42
C ASP A 344 -23.16 -6.13 7.93
N GLU A 345 -22.71 -5.11 7.21
CA GLU A 345 -21.31 -5.02 6.78
C GLU A 345 -20.35 -4.90 7.98
N ILE A 346 -20.72 -4.15 9.02
CA ILE A 346 -19.93 -4.03 10.26
C ILE A 346 -19.84 -5.38 10.96
N VAL A 347 -20.95 -6.10 11.13
CA VAL A 347 -20.98 -7.43 11.72
C VAL A 347 -20.08 -8.40 10.93
N ARG A 348 -20.22 -8.44 9.62
CA ARG A 348 -19.36 -9.29 8.76
C ARG A 348 -17.89 -8.91 8.81
N LEU A 349 -17.56 -7.61 8.87
CA LEU A 349 -16.19 -7.13 9.02
C LEU A 349 -15.56 -7.58 10.33
N LEU A 350 -16.29 -7.48 11.43
CA LEU A 350 -15.84 -7.91 12.76
C LEU A 350 -15.71 -9.43 12.83
N ALA A 351 -16.65 -10.18 12.27
CA ALA A 351 -16.61 -11.64 12.19
C ALA A 351 -15.46 -12.16 11.31
N ALA A 352 -15.02 -11.40 10.31
CA ALA A 352 -13.90 -11.75 9.45
C ALA A 352 -12.53 -11.64 10.13
N VAL A 353 -12.47 -11.27 11.41
CA VAL A 353 -11.23 -11.15 12.17
C VAL A 353 -10.96 -12.39 12.98
N ASP A 354 -9.87 -13.07 12.68
CA ASP A 354 -9.39 -14.18 13.53
C ASP A 354 -8.78 -13.63 14.83
N ARG A 355 -9.57 -13.62 15.90
CA ARG A 355 -9.20 -13.12 17.23
C ARG A 355 -8.22 -14.03 17.98
N ASN A 356 -7.91 -15.23 17.46
CA ASN A 356 -6.87 -16.09 18.03
C ASN A 356 -5.46 -15.63 17.67
N THR A 357 -5.33 -14.69 16.74
CA THR A 357 -4.03 -14.13 16.35
C THR A 357 -3.78 -12.77 17.01
N ILE A 358 -2.53 -12.50 17.38
CA ILE A 358 -2.11 -11.20 17.96
C ILE A 358 -2.48 -10.01 17.06
N ILE A 359 -2.36 -10.15 15.73
CA ILE A 359 -2.76 -9.12 14.77
C ILE A 359 -4.29 -9.01 14.72
N GLY A 360 -5.00 -10.12 14.83
CA GLY A 360 -6.46 -10.13 14.84
C GLY A 360 -7.03 -9.44 16.06
N LYS A 361 -6.52 -9.70 17.26
CA LYS A 361 -6.94 -8.99 18.49
C LYS A 361 -6.78 -7.49 18.35
N ARG A 362 -5.64 -7.01 17.81
CA ARG A 362 -5.41 -5.59 17.53
C ARG A 362 -6.42 -5.03 16.53
N ASP A 363 -6.55 -5.69 15.38
CA ASP A 363 -7.40 -5.23 14.27
C ASP A 363 -8.88 -5.20 14.70
N TYR A 364 -9.32 -6.18 15.49
CA TYR A 364 -10.66 -6.25 16.07
C TYR A 364 -10.90 -5.08 17.02
N ALA A 365 -10.00 -4.88 18.01
CA ALA A 365 -10.10 -3.77 18.95
C ALA A 365 -10.18 -2.41 18.25
N MET A 366 -9.39 -2.20 17.19
CA MET A 366 -9.45 -0.96 16.40
C MET A 366 -10.78 -0.77 15.70
N MET A 367 -11.35 -1.82 15.10
CA MET A 367 -12.57 -1.72 14.31
C MET A 367 -13.81 -1.60 15.18
N VAL A 368 -13.91 -2.38 16.27
CA VAL A 368 -15.06 -2.28 17.18
C VAL A 368 -15.08 -0.91 17.87
N LEU A 369 -13.91 -0.40 18.27
CA LEU A 369 -13.81 0.96 18.82
C LEU A 369 -14.29 2.01 17.81
N ALA A 370 -13.87 1.91 16.55
CA ALA A 370 -14.31 2.83 15.51
C ALA A 370 -15.82 2.77 15.24
N ALA A 371 -16.39 1.56 15.30
CA ALA A 371 -17.82 1.34 15.08
C ALA A 371 -18.69 1.93 16.22
N GLN A 372 -18.23 1.82 17.46
CA GLN A 372 -18.99 2.24 18.65
C GLN A 372 -18.77 3.70 19.05
N THR A 373 -17.63 4.30 18.67
CA THR A 373 -17.31 5.68 19.07
C THR A 373 -17.31 6.68 17.91
N GLY A 374 -17.30 6.22 16.68
CA GLY A 374 -17.14 7.08 15.51
C GLY A 374 -15.81 7.85 15.45
N LEU A 375 -14.81 7.50 16.26
CA LEU A 375 -13.50 8.16 16.27
C LEU A 375 -12.81 8.07 14.90
N ARG A 376 -12.04 9.09 14.56
CA ARG A 376 -11.23 9.04 13.32
C ARG A 376 -10.14 8.00 13.45
N GLY A 377 -9.85 7.27 12.38
CA GLY A 377 -8.79 6.25 12.37
C GLY A 377 -7.42 6.77 12.80
N VAL A 378 -7.10 8.02 12.52
CA VAL A 378 -5.85 8.66 12.98
C VAL A 378 -5.83 8.87 14.49
N ASP A 379 -6.98 9.22 15.09
CA ASP A 379 -7.09 9.45 16.52
C ASP A 379 -7.03 8.12 17.28
N ILE A 380 -7.66 7.06 16.76
CA ILE A 380 -7.52 5.69 17.29
C ILE A 380 -6.05 5.24 17.27
N ILE A 381 -5.34 5.44 16.16
CA ILE A 381 -3.93 5.03 16.05
C ILE A 381 -3.02 5.82 17.00
N LYS A 382 -3.28 7.10 17.16
CA LYS A 382 -2.48 7.97 18.04
C LYS A 382 -2.83 7.84 19.52
N MET A 383 -3.95 7.21 19.85
CA MET A 383 -4.43 7.03 21.23
C MET A 383 -3.35 6.43 22.11
N LYS A 384 -3.15 7.02 23.27
CA LYS A 384 -2.21 6.57 24.29
C LYS A 384 -2.93 5.74 25.35
N ARG A 385 -2.18 4.92 26.10
CA ARG A 385 -2.74 4.15 27.22
C ARG A 385 -3.32 5.05 28.32
N THR A 386 -2.75 6.24 28.49
CA THR A 386 -3.20 7.26 29.45
C THR A 386 -4.52 7.93 29.09
N ASP A 387 -4.94 7.81 27.82
CA ASP A 387 -6.18 8.41 27.33
C ASP A 387 -7.42 7.61 27.73
N ILE A 388 -7.23 6.39 28.29
CA ILE A 388 -8.31 5.48 28.68
C ILE A 388 -8.49 5.50 30.20
N ASP A 389 -9.65 5.99 30.65
CA ASP A 389 -10.10 5.86 32.04
C ASP A 389 -10.99 4.63 32.18
N TRP A 390 -10.39 3.50 32.63
CA TRP A 390 -11.08 2.23 32.80
C TRP A 390 -12.18 2.26 33.88
N ARG A 391 -12.01 3.12 34.89
CA ARG A 391 -12.98 3.22 36.00
C ARG A 391 -14.25 3.97 35.57
N LYS A 392 -14.05 5.08 34.86
CA LYS A 392 -15.13 5.88 34.31
C LYS A 392 -15.72 5.29 33.03
N ARG A 393 -14.99 4.35 32.40
CA ARG A 393 -15.28 3.82 31.06
C ARG A 393 -15.35 4.94 30.02
N GLU A 394 -14.31 5.73 29.95
CA GLU A 394 -14.20 6.86 29.06
C GLU A 394 -12.86 6.88 28.33
N ILE A 395 -12.86 7.45 27.15
CA ILE A 395 -11.64 7.75 26.39
C ILE A 395 -11.59 9.25 26.14
N SER A 396 -10.56 9.90 26.65
CA SER A 396 -10.33 11.33 26.50
C SER A 396 -9.14 11.59 25.60
N ILE A 397 -9.37 12.20 24.43
CA ILE A 397 -8.33 12.46 23.42
C ILE A 397 -8.38 13.92 22.95
N ILE A 398 -7.24 14.38 22.43
CA ILE A 398 -7.18 15.60 21.62
C ILE A 398 -7.19 15.17 20.16
N GLN A 399 -8.22 15.57 19.42
CA GLN A 399 -8.37 15.19 18.02
C GLN A 399 -7.23 15.75 17.15
N SER A 400 -6.58 14.88 16.39
CA SER A 400 -5.41 15.23 15.55
C SER A 400 -5.71 16.25 14.45
N LYS A 401 -6.96 16.35 13.99
CA LYS A 401 -7.34 17.24 12.89
C LYS A 401 -7.82 18.62 13.38
N THR A 402 -8.52 18.68 14.48
CA THR A 402 -9.19 19.90 14.97
C THR A 402 -8.54 20.49 16.21
N GLY A 403 -7.66 19.73 16.90
CA GLY A 403 -7.14 20.13 18.21
C GLY A 403 -8.17 20.12 19.35
N ALA A 404 -9.43 19.77 19.05
CA ALA A 404 -10.49 19.75 20.03
C ALA A 404 -10.34 18.58 21.00
N ALA A 405 -10.55 18.83 22.30
CA ALA A 405 -10.70 17.77 23.29
C ALA A 405 -12.04 17.04 23.06
N LEU A 406 -11.98 15.73 23.11
CA LEU A 406 -13.14 14.86 22.94
C LEU A 406 -13.11 13.76 23.98
N CYS A 407 -14.21 13.61 24.73
CA CYS A 407 -14.45 12.49 25.62
C CYS A 407 -15.57 11.61 25.03
N VAL A 408 -15.31 10.31 24.91
CA VAL A 408 -16.29 9.34 24.41
C VAL A 408 -16.42 8.18 25.38
N ALA A 409 -17.63 7.63 25.48
CA ALA A 409 -17.88 6.45 26.29
C ALA A 409 -17.11 5.23 25.72
N LEU A 410 -16.60 4.41 26.61
CA LEU A 410 -15.99 3.11 26.31
C LEU A 410 -17.02 2.03 26.60
N GLU A 411 -17.69 1.58 25.55
CA GLU A 411 -18.66 0.50 25.62
C GLU A 411 -18.02 -0.83 26.03
N VAL A 412 -18.82 -1.73 26.61
CA VAL A 412 -18.34 -2.99 27.16
C VAL A 412 -17.58 -3.82 26.12
N GLU A 413 -18.10 -3.92 24.90
CA GLU A 413 -17.47 -4.72 23.84
C GLU A 413 -16.13 -4.12 23.40
N SER A 414 -16.05 -2.82 23.13
CA SER A 414 -14.80 -2.15 22.78
C SER A 414 -13.80 -2.15 23.93
N GLY A 415 -14.29 -2.00 25.17
CA GLY A 415 -13.47 -2.12 26.38
C GLY A 415 -12.84 -3.51 26.51
N ASN A 416 -13.63 -4.56 26.38
CA ASN A 416 -13.14 -5.94 26.44
C ASN A 416 -12.16 -6.25 25.31
N ALA A 417 -12.43 -5.75 24.09
CA ALA A 417 -11.53 -5.93 22.96
C ALA A 417 -10.18 -5.21 23.15
N LEU A 418 -10.20 -4.00 23.69
CA LEU A 418 -8.99 -3.25 24.05
C LEU A 418 -8.21 -3.94 25.15
N TYR A 419 -8.89 -4.43 26.19
CA TYR A 419 -8.30 -5.14 27.30
C TYR A 419 -7.61 -6.43 26.83
N ASP A 420 -8.33 -7.25 26.03
CA ASP A 420 -7.77 -8.48 25.45
C ASP A 420 -6.53 -8.19 24.57
N TYR A 421 -6.58 -7.12 23.77
CA TYR A 421 -5.43 -6.72 22.98
C TYR A 421 -4.24 -6.27 23.84
N LEU A 422 -4.48 -5.43 24.84
CA LEU A 422 -3.43 -4.88 25.71
C LEU A 422 -2.72 -5.96 26.52
N LEU A 423 -3.47 -6.92 27.07
CA LEU A 423 -2.91 -7.97 27.91
C LEU A 423 -2.31 -9.13 27.10
N ASN A 424 -3.00 -9.55 26.04
CA ASN A 424 -2.71 -10.85 25.41
C ASN A 424 -2.04 -10.72 24.04
N ALA A 425 -1.91 -9.50 23.50
CA ALA A 425 -1.44 -9.36 22.13
C ALA A 425 -0.52 -8.15 21.88
N ARG A 426 -0.61 -7.08 22.66
CA ARG A 426 0.23 -5.91 22.46
C ARG A 426 1.71 -6.27 22.69
N PRO A 427 2.63 -5.92 21.75
CA PRO A 427 4.05 -6.09 21.97
C PRO A 427 4.51 -5.36 23.23
N GLU A 428 5.34 -6.00 24.03
CA GLU A 428 5.99 -5.36 25.17
C GLU A 428 6.84 -4.16 24.69
N SER A 429 6.56 -3.00 25.23
CA SER A 429 7.21 -1.76 24.78
C SER A 429 6.81 -0.58 25.68
N ASP A 430 7.77 0.34 25.90
CA ASP A 430 7.56 1.61 26.61
C ASP A 430 6.80 2.66 25.80
N ILE A 431 6.54 2.40 24.52
CA ILE A 431 5.79 3.30 23.64
C ILE A 431 4.41 3.54 24.23
N PRO A 432 3.99 4.80 24.46
CA PRO A 432 2.74 5.11 25.15
C PRO A 432 1.50 4.76 24.35
N ASN A 433 1.61 4.66 23.02
CA ASN A 433 0.48 4.38 22.14
C ASN A 433 -0.16 3.01 22.45
N VAL A 434 -1.49 2.95 22.37
CA VAL A 434 -2.23 1.70 22.51
C VAL A 434 -1.87 0.75 21.38
N PHE A 435 -1.95 1.19 20.12
CA PHE A 435 -1.79 0.33 18.95
C PHE A 435 -0.38 0.40 18.36
N LEU A 436 0.28 -0.75 18.35
CA LEU A 436 1.64 -0.90 17.87
C LEU A 436 1.73 -1.80 16.63
N ARG A 437 2.81 -1.62 15.86
CA ARG A 437 3.16 -2.55 14.78
C ARG A 437 3.96 -3.73 15.34
N TYR A 438 3.77 -4.91 14.74
CA TYR A 438 4.47 -6.15 15.16
C TYR A 438 5.82 -6.38 14.47
N HIS A 439 6.23 -5.49 13.56
CA HIS A 439 7.51 -5.64 12.87
C HIS A 439 8.58 -4.79 13.54
N HIS A 440 9.72 -5.38 13.81
CA HIS A 440 10.85 -4.64 14.35
C HIS A 440 11.37 -3.56 13.40
N PRO A 441 11.85 -2.42 13.95
CA PRO A 441 11.71 -2.03 15.35
C PRO A 441 10.23 -1.80 15.70
N ILE A 442 9.82 -2.19 16.92
CA ILE A 442 8.46 -1.92 17.42
C ILE A 442 8.27 -0.39 17.45
N LYS A 443 7.18 0.09 16.89
CA LYS A 443 6.81 1.51 16.83
C LYS A 443 5.29 1.64 16.87
N ALA A 444 4.80 2.83 17.17
CA ALA A 444 3.40 3.17 16.95
C ALA A 444 2.98 2.89 15.49
N MET A 445 1.72 2.56 15.28
CA MET A 445 1.19 2.36 13.93
C MET A 445 1.24 3.68 13.14
N ALA A 446 1.51 3.57 11.85
CA ALA A 446 1.46 4.74 10.97
C ALA A 446 0.00 5.16 10.72
N PRO A 447 -0.32 6.46 10.59
CA PRO A 447 -1.69 6.97 10.45
C PRO A 447 -2.50 6.31 9.31
N HIS A 448 -1.84 5.92 8.22
CA HIS A 448 -2.48 5.25 7.09
C HIS A 448 -2.70 3.73 7.29
N ALA A 449 -2.14 3.15 8.35
CA ALA A 449 -2.22 1.70 8.57
C ALA A 449 -3.65 1.22 8.89
N ALA A 450 -4.48 2.07 9.52
CA ALA A 450 -5.88 1.78 9.77
C ALA A 450 -6.65 1.40 8.49
N GLN A 451 -6.42 2.12 7.41
CA GLN A 451 -7.10 1.83 6.14
C GLN A 451 -6.74 0.44 5.58
N GLY A 452 -5.49 0.00 5.80
CA GLY A 452 -5.05 -1.34 5.42
C GLY A 452 -5.75 -2.46 6.20
N VAL A 453 -6.07 -2.21 7.48
CA VAL A 453 -6.83 -3.15 8.33
C VAL A 453 -8.20 -3.41 7.71
N VAL A 454 -8.98 -2.37 7.46
CA VAL A 454 -10.33 -2.48 6.88
C VAL A 454 -10.30 -3.16 5.51
N LYS A 455 -9.43 -2.70 4.61
CA LYS A 455 -9.35 -3.25 3.25
C LYS A 455 -9.08 -4.76 3.23
N LYS A 456 -8.22 -5.23 4.14
CA LYS A 456 -7.91 -6.67 4.27
C LYS A 456 -9.14 -7.46 4.73
N ARG A 457 -9.91 -6.92 5.69
CA ARG A 457 -11.08 -7.61 6.26
C ARG A 457 -12.27 -7.59 5.31
N MET A 458 -12.48 -6.53 4.54
CA MET A 458 -13.49 -6.50 3.48
C MET A 458 -13.34 -7.65 2.48
N ALA A 459 -12.11 -7.92 2.06
CA ALA A 459 -11.86 -9.03 1.14
C ALA A 459 -12.24 -10.38 1.73
N ILE A 460 -11.98 -10.60 3.03
CA ILE A 460 -12.34 -11.84 3.74
C ILE A 460 -13.86 -11.92 3.97
N ALA A 461 -14.49 -10.80 4.33
CA ALA A 461 -15.93 -10.69 4.57
C ALA A 461 -16.78 -10.74 3.29
N GLY A 462 -16.17 -10.84 2.11
CA GLY A 462 -16.87 -10.84 0.83
C GLY A 462 -17.58 -9.51 0.50
N ILE A 463 -17.14 -8.40 1.10
CA ILE A 463 -17.72 -7.08 0.85
C ILE A 463 -17.12 -6.52 -0.43
N LYS A 464 -17.94 -6.44 -1.48
CA LYS A 464 -17.52 -5.89 -2.78
C LYS A 464 -17.50 -4.36 -2.75
N PRO A 465 -16.52 -3.73 -3.46
CA PRO A 465 -16.51 -2.28 -3.62
C PRO A 465 -17.79 -1.76 -4.30
N ASP A 466 -18.42 -0.76 -3.70
CA ASP A 466 -19.54 -0.02 -4.27
C ASP A 466 -19.10 1.42 -4.57
N ALA A 467 -19.47 1.95 -5.73
CA ALA A 467 -19.12 3.31 -6.15
C ALA A 467 -19.75 4.40 -5.25
N ARG A 468 -20.85 4.07 -4.55
CA ARG A 468 -21.54 4.96 -3.61
C ARG A 468 -20.88 5.02 -2.24
N LYS A 469 -19.93 4.12 -1.96
CA LYS A 469 -19.25 4.01 -0.66
C LYS A 469 -17.77 4.32 -0.79
N ARG A 470 -17.21 4.92 0.25
CA ARG A 470 -15.75 5.00 0.45
C ARG A 470 -15.37 4.09 1.60
N TYR A 471 -14.59 3.06 1.31
CA TYR A 471 -14.22 2.05 2.28
C TYR A 471 -12.96 2.42 3.06
N GLY A 472 -13.05 2.36 4.39
CA GLY A 472 -11.97 2.66 5.31
C GLY A 472 -12.50 2.97 6.71
N PHE A 473 -11.65 3.36 7.64
CA PHE A 473 -12.08 3.72 8.99
C PHE A 473 -13.09 4.87 9.03
N HIS A 474 -13.01 5.79 8.07
CA HIS A 474 -13.98 6.87 7.98
C HIS A 474 -15.42 6.41 7.67
N SER A 475 -15.57 5.21 7.11
CA SER A 475 -16.90 4.62 6.85
C SER A 475 -17.57 4.12 8.14
N PHE A 476 -16.81 3.69 9.16
CA PHE A 476 -17.36 3.43 10.49
C PHE A 476 -17.92 4.72 11.12
N ARG A 477 -17.17 5.82 11.03
CA ARG A 477 -17.62 7.12 11.54
C ARG A 477 -18.88 7.61 10.82
N ARG A 478 -18.99 7.38 9.50
CA ARG A 478 -20.21 7.70 8.76
C ARG A 478 -21.38 6.83 9.21
N ALA A 479 -21.19 5.52 9.33
CA ALA A 479 -22.20 4.62 9.86
C ALA A 479 -22.69 5.07 11.25
N PHE A 480 -21.74 5.34 12.16
CA PHE A 480 -22.05 5.82 13.51
C PHE A 480 -22.85 7.15 13.49
N GLY A 481 -22.40 8.13 12.71
CA GLY A 481 -23.07 9.43 12.62
C GLY A 481 -24.46 9.34 11.99
N THR A 482 -24.64 8.55 10.93
CA THR A 482 -25.94 8.32 10.31
C THR A 482 -26.89 7.60 11.27
N LYS A 483 -26.43 6.58 11.98
CA LYS A 483 -27.22 5.84 12.97
C LYS A 483 -27.69 6.72 14.13
N LEU A 484 -26.85 7.63 14.62
CA LEU A 484 -27.25 8.59 15.66
C LEU A 484 -28.36 9.53 15.17
N LEU A 485 -28.27 10.01 13.93
CA LEU A 485 -29.33 10.84 13.34
C LEU A 485 -30.63 10.07 13.18
N GLU A 486 -30.57 8.85 12.67
CA GLU A 486 -31.74 7.96 12.52
C GLU A 486 -32.37 7.59 13.87
N SER A 487 -31.60 7.65 14.96
CA SER A 487 -32.10 7.50 16.34
C SER A 487 -32.63 8.80 16.93
N GLY A 488 -32.77 9.87 16.14
CA GLY A 488 -33.32 11.16 16.58
C GLY A 488 -32.32 12.06 17.32
N THR A 489 -31.01 11.80 17.24
CA THR A 489 -30.02 12.67 17.86
C THR A 489 -29.95 14.01 17.12
N PRO A 490 -30.15 15.15 17.79
CA PRO A 490 -30.06 16.46 17.16
C PRO A 490 -28.69 16.73 16.51
N VAL A 491 -28.68 17.41 15.36
CA VAL A 491 -27.45 17.64 14.57
C VAL A 491 -26.34 18.35 15.36
N HIS A 492 -26.69 19.25 16.24
CA HIS A 492 -25.72 19.96 17.09
C HIS A 492 -25.04 19.01 18.09
N LEU A 493 -25.79 18.07 18.69
CA LEU A 493 -25.23 17.06 19.59
C LEU A 493 -24.37 16.06 18.81
N LEU A 494 -24.81 15.65 17.62
CA LEU A 494 -23.97 14.81 16.73
C LEU A 494 -22.64 15.50 16.42
N SER A 495 -22.67 16.81 16.10
CA SER A 495 -21.44 17.56 15.83
C SER A 495 -20.51 17.59 17.03
N GLN A 496 -21.04 17.77 18.25
CA GLN A 496 -20.26 17.71 19.49
C GLN A 496 -19.67 16.30 19.74
N LEU A 497 -20.49 15.26 19.64
CA LEU A 497 -20.07 13.86 19.82
C LEU A 497 -18.98 13.44 18.84
N LEU A 498 -19.04 13.97 17.63
CA LEU A 498 -18.01 13.73 16.64
C LEU A 498 -16.82 14.70 16.73
N GLY A 499 -16.88 15.74 17.57
CA GLY A 499 -15.85 16.78 17.68
C GLY A 499 -15.68 17.53 16.35
N HIS A 500 -16.79 17.99 15.78
CA HIS A 500 -16.79 18.90 14.65
C HIS A 500 -16.66 20.33 15.14
N TYR A 501 -15.82 21.11 14.46
CA TYR A 501 -15.70 22.54 14.74
C TYR A 501 -16.86 23.34 14.13
N ASP A 502 -17.41 22.84 13.02
CA ASP A 502 -18.46 23.47 12.23
C ASP A 502 -19.63 22.50 12.02
N LEU A 503 -20.85 23.01 12.16
CA LEU A 503 -22.09 22.26 11.92
C LEU A 503 -22.19 21.74 10.47
N ASP A 504 -21.65 22.49 9.52
CA ASP A 504 -21.60 22.06 8.10
C ASP A 504 -20.85 20.73 7.91
N SER A 505 -19.97 20.38 8.83
CA SER A 505 -19.30 19.08 8.84
C SER A 505 -20.26 17.91 9.09
N ALA A 506 -21.48 18.15 9.56
CA ALA A 506 -22.52 17.16 9.74
C ALA A 506 -23.35 16.89 8.46
N ARG A 507 -23.31 17.78 7.44
CA ARG A 507 -24.06 17.62 6.18
C ARG A 507 -23.93 16.26 5.52
N PRO A 508 -22.73 15.60 5.46
CA PRO A 508 -22.61 14.27 4.85
C PRO A 508 -23.43 13.19 5.56
N TYR A 509 -23.72 13.34 6.83
CA TYR A 509 -24.54 12.39 7.61
C TYR A 509 -26.02 12.64 7.35
N ILE A 510 -26.45 13.89 7.36
CA ILE A 510 -27.83 14.31 7.03
C ILE A 510 -28.20 13.84 5.62
N SER A 511 -27.33 14.12 4.65
CA SER A 511 -27.55 13.72 3.25
C SER A 511 -27.50 12.20 3.02
N ALA A 512 -26.99 11.42 3.96
CA ALA A 512 -26.98 9.96 3.93
C ALA A 512 -28.16 9.34 4.68
N SER A 513 -28.89 10.12 5.48
CA SER A 513 -30.08 9.72 6.22
C SER A 513 -31.33 10.12 5.42
N GLU A 514 -32.16 9.16 5.09
CA GLU A 514 -33.43 9.40 4.38
C GLU A 514 -34.40 10.22 5.26
N GLN A 515 -34.44 9.91 6.55
CA GLN A 515 -35.24 10.63 7.54
C GLN A 515 -34.73 12.06 7.77
N GLY A 516 -33.40 12.26 7.84
CA GLY A 516 -32.83 13.60 7.96
C GLY A 516 -33.08 14.48 6.73
N LEU A 517 -33.22 13.88 5.53
CA LEU A 517 -33.64 14.61 4.34
C LEU A 517 -35.10 14.99 4.38
N LEU A 518 -35.99 14.12 4.87
CA LEU A 518 -37.42 14.43 5.05
C LEU A 518 -37.65 15.57 6.05
N GLU A 519 -36.89 15.63 7.13
CA GLU A 519 -36.94 16.71 8.10
C GLU A 519 -36.49 18.07 7.53
N CYS A 520 -35.68 18.06 6.48
CA CYS A 520 -35.27 19.28 5.77
C CYS A 520 -36.24 19.70 4.67
N CYS A 521 -37.25 18.89 4.34
CA CYS A 521 -38.29 19.27 3.40
C CYS A 521 -39.21 20.30 4.00
N LEU A 522 -39.46 21.41 3.28
CA LEU A 522 -40.50 22.34 3.63
C LEU A 522 -41.84 21.61 3.55
N PRO A 523 -42.75 21.78 4.52
CA PRO A 523 -44.12 21.26 4.39
C PRO A 523 -44.73 21.89 3.13
N LEU A 524 -45.04 21.03 2.16
CA LEU A 524 -45.87 21.47 1.04
C LEU A 524 -47.31 21.44 1.55
N ASP A 525 -47.80 22.58 2.01
CA ASP A 525 -49.23 22.79 2.20
C ASP A 525 -49.88 22.79 0.82
N PHE A 526 -50.31 21.61 0.40
CA PHE A 526 -51.29 21.55 -0.67
C PHE A 526 -52.61 21.98 -0.06
N ASP A 527 -52.88 23.28 -0.08
CA ASP A 527 -54.24 23.80 0.13
C ASP A 527 -55.10 23.19 -0.96
N THR A 528 -55.76 22.09 -0.60
CA THR A 528 -56.89 21.55 -1.37
C THR A 528 -58.09 22.43 -1.09
N GLU A 529 -58.03 23.68 -1.53
CA GLU A 529 -59.29 24.42 -1.77
C GLU A 529 -59.83 24.00 -3.12
N GLY A 530 -60.66 22.96 -3.09
CA GLY A 530 -61.58 22.63 -4.14
C GLY A 530 -62.56 23.79 -4.35
N GLY A 531 -62.21 24.68 -5.28
CA GLY A 531 -63.17 25.60 -5.86
C GLY A 531 -64.03 24.87 -6.88
N SER A 532 -65.22 24.45 -6.45
CA SER A 532 -66.33 24.14 -7.35
C SER A 532 -66.86 25.44 -7.97
N VAL A 533 -66.78 25.55 -9.30
CA VAL A 533 -67.77 26.23 -10.15
C VAL A 533 -67.96 25.40 -11.40
#